data_268fef695bd16e971ecafffc55ddb2de
#
_entry.id   268fef695bd16e971ecafffc55ddb2de
#
_cell.length_a   1.000
_cell.length_b   1.000
_cell.length_c   1.000
_cell.angle_alpha   90.00
_cell.angle_beta   90.00
_cell.angle_gamma   90.00
#
_symmetry.space_group_name_H-M   'P 1'
#
loop_
_entity.id
_entity.type
_entity.pdbx_description
1 polymer ?
#
loop_
_entity_poly.entity_id
_entity_poly.type
_entity_poly.pdbx_seq_one_letter_code
_entity_poly.pdbx_strand_id
1 'polypeptide(L)'
;MWRSLQPGRFRNAGWTLFEVMYEMHVPVSFSFDVSIVIVSLNTRDLLRECLQSVIRTGSSLRIQVIVIDNNSTDGSAAMVEQDFPDAVLIRSKVNLGFGRANNLGFQSARGRYVVLLNSDAFLTAGSLERSVAHMDANLQAGIGGGRLIGPDSSMQPSARMFPTVLNDLIVLSGLAARFPQSKFFGRFDRTWANELECAEVDWVPGAFSIIRADALAQVGNFDPRFFLYYEEVDLCRRLKRKGYSVWYWPDITVVHIGGQSSRQVPSLETSRAGAQITLWRMRSMLLYYRKHHGLLARFAMLMELVWYWLQARRRQLSRDPERRNTAYVARLHVSMMGRAWRDTRGGRLSPAQPW
;
A
#
# COMPACT_ATOMS: atom_id res chain seq x y z
N MET A 1 -54.86 28.81 -19.68
CA MET A 1 -54.65 30.27 -19.91
C MET A 1 -53.23 30.59 -19.57
N TRP A 2 -52.33 30.45 -20.53
CA TRP A 2 -50.91 30.76 -20.39
C TRP A 2 -50.66 32.18 -20.86
N ARG A 3 -50.16 33.04 -19.99
CA ARG A 3 -49.65 34.35 -20.40
C ARG A 3 -48.15 34.36 -20.33
N SER A 4 -47.56 34.65 -21.47
CA SER A 4 -46.17 34.93 -21.77
C SER A 4 -45.56 36.01 -20.86
N LEU A 5 -44.42 35.70 -20.24
CA LEU A 5 -43.54 36.69 -19.67
C LEU A 5 -42.33 36.87 -20.62
N GLN A 6 -42.20 38.09 -21.13
CA GLN A 6 -41.06 38.54 -21.94
C GLN A 6 -39.78 38.69 -21.08
N PRO A 7 -38.59 38.53 -21.66
CA PRO A 7 -37.34 38.64 -20.92
C PRO A 7 -36.98 40.12 -20.69
N GLY A 8 -37.02 40.53 -19.42
CA GLY A 8 -36.48 41.81 -18.97
C GLY A 8 -34.94 41.78 -18.91
N ARG A 9 -34.31 42.82 -19.50
CA ARG A 9 -32.86 43.07 -19.49
C ARG A 9 -32.33 43.16 -18.07
N PHE A 10 -31.46 42.21 -17.66
CA PHE A 10 -30.46 42.42 -16.63
C PHE A 10 -29.07 42.46 -17.30
N ARG A 11 -28.57 43.66 -17.56
CA ARG A 11 -27.17 43.95 -17.80
C ARG A 11 -26.57 44.42 -16.46
N ASN A 12 -25.38 43.85 -16.14
CA ASN A 12 -24.46 44.20 -15.06
C ASN A 12 -24.56 43.35 -13.79
N ALA A 13 -24.13 42.09 -13.88
CA ALA A 13 -23.28 41.42 -12.90
C ALA A 13 -22.62 40.24 -13.64
N GLY A 14 -21.34 40.35 -13.94
CA GLY A 14 -20.57 39.38 -14.73
C GLY A 14 -20.21 38.13 -13.96
N TRP A 15 -21.21 37.36 -13.55
CA TRP A 15 -21.03 36.01 -13.00
C TRP A 15 -21.71 35.03 -13.95
N THR A 16 -20.93 34.13 -14.54
CA THR A 16 -21.46 33.05 -15.35
C THR A 16 -22.07 31.99 -14.42
N LEU A 17 -23.13 31.32 -14.86
CA LEU A 17 -23.76 30.21 -14.15
C LEU A 17 -22.73 29.12 -13.72
N PHE A 18 -21.57 29.10 -14.33
CA PHE A 18 -20.45 28.21 -14.01
C PHE A 18 -19.72 28.62 -12.73
N GLU A 19 -19.62 29.93 -12.43
CA GLU A 19 -18.95 30.43 -11.21
C GLU A 19 -19.82 30.27 -9.97
N VAL A 20 -21.15 30.36 -10.12
CA VAL A 20 -22.10 30.16 -9.00
C VAL A 20 -22.20 28.69 -8.58
N MET A 21 -21.91 27.75 -9.48
CA MET A 21 -21.85 26.32 -9.12
C MET A 21 -20.55 25.90 -8.42
N TYR A 22 -19.50 26.75 -8.43
CA TYR A 22 -18.22 26.42 -7.80
C TYR A 22 -18.15 26.78 -6.29
N GLU A 23 -19.11 27.55 -5.79
CA GLU A 23 -19.11 27.99 -4.38
C GLU A 23 -20.03 27.23 -3.43
N MET A 24 -20.77 26.24 -3.91
CA MET A 24 -21.48 25.33 -3.01
C MET A 24 -20.60 24.13 -2.65
N HIS A 25 -19.46 24.35 -1.99
CA HIS A 25 -18.85 23.35 -1.12
C HIS A 25 -19.81 23.13 0.07
N VAL A 26 -20.75 22.22 -0.07
CA VAL A 26 -21.41 21.63 1.10
C VAL A 26 -20.29 20.96 1.88
N PRO A 27 -19.95 21.42 3.10
CA PRO A 27 -18.90 20.77 3.86
C PRO A 27 -19.33 19.33 4.08
N VAL A 28 -18.55 18.38 3.55
CA VAL A 28 -18.74 16.95 3.82
C VAL A 28 -18.59 16.79 5.33
N SER A 29 -19.70 16.58 6.04
CA SER A 29 -19.64 16.36 7.48
C SER A 29 -19.13 14.97 7.74
N PHE A 30 -17.90 14.85 8.18
CA PHE A 30 -17.30 13.58 8.58
C PHE A 30 -17.77 13.21 9.99
N SER A 31 -18.29 11.99 10.17
CA SER A 31 -18.73 11.47 11.46
C SER A 31 -17.57 11.14 12.40
N PHE A 32 -16.41 10.85 11.83
CA PHE A 32 -15.18 10.48 12.55
C PHE A 32 -14.00 11.33 12.07
N ASP A 33 -13.01 11.48 12.91
CA ASP A 33 -11.75 12.09 12.55
C ASP A 33 -10.89 11.12 11.73
N VAL A 34 -10.91 9.84 12.13
CA VAL A 34 -10.15 8.77 11.48
C VAL A 34 -11.02 7.52 11.31
N SER A 35 -10.97 6.89 10.13
CA SER A 35 -11.41 5.50 9.91
C SER A 35 -10.19 4.63 9.73
N ILE A 36 -9.97 3.67 10.65
CA ILE A 36 -8.86 2.71 10.57
C ILE A 36 -9.35 1.46 9.85
N VAL A 37 -8.71 1.12 8.73
CA VAL A 37 -9.03 -0.07 7.93
C VAL A 37 -7.96 -1.12 8.15
N ILE A 38 -8.36 -2.29 8.65
CA ILE A 38 -7.49 -3.41 8.97
C ILE A 38 -7.92 -4.64 8.18
N VAL A 39 -7.03 -5.16 7.33
CA VAL A 39 -7.26 -6.42 6.60
C VAL A 39 -6.56 -7.56 7.33
N SER A 40 -7.32 -8.60 7.66
CA SER A 40 -6.82 -9.79 8.37
C SER A 40 -7.01 -11.06 7.54
N LEU A 41 -5.99 -11.92 7.54
CA LEU A 41 -6.04 -13.27 6.99
C LEU A 41 -5.24 -14.21 7.90
N ASN A 42 -5.93 -15.03 8.68
CA ASN A 42 -5.31 -16.01 9.60
C ASN A 42 -4.26 -15.39 10.53
N THR A 43 -4.59 -14.26 11.16
CA THR A 43 -3.72 -13.54 12.10
C THR A 43 -4.44 -13.22 13.41
N ARG A 44 -5.27 -14.13 13.92
CA ARG A 44 -6.17 -13.89 15.06
C ARG A 44 -5.51 -13.19 16.24
N ASP A 45 -4.39 -13.72 16.72
CA ASP A 45 -3.75 -13.20 17.94
C ASP A 45 -3.04 -11.85 17.69
N LEU A 46 -2.42 -11.70 16.52
CA LEU A 46 -1.84 -10.41 16.08
C LEU A 46 -2.92 -9.36 15.84
N LEU A 47 -4.03 -9.74 15.21
CA LEU A 47 -5.18 -8.85 15.02
C LEU A 47 -5.73 -8.35 16.36
N ARG A 48 -5.84 -9.26 17.37
CA ARG A 48 -6.25 -8.87 18.72
C ARG A 48 -5.30 -7.82 19.31
N GLU A 49 -4.00 -8.05 19.22
CA GLU A 49 -2.99 -7.12 19.72
C GLU A 49 -3.01 -5.79 18.95
N CYS A 50 -3.19 -5.83 17.62
CA CYS A 50 -3.38 -4.65 16.78
C CYS A 50 -4.57 -3.81 17.25
N LEU A 51 -5.75 -4.42 17.41
CA LEU A 51 -6.96 -3.74 17.88
C LEU A 51 -6.80 -3.20 19.31
N GLN A 52 -6.16 -3.95 20.21
CA GLN A 52 -5.81 -3.46 21.53
C GLN A 52 -4.87 -2.27 21.49
N SER A 53 -3.91 -2.23 20.54
CA SER A 53 -3.03 -1.08 20.36
C SER A 53 -3.81 0.17 19.97
N VAL A 54 -4.82 0.05 19.10
CA VAL A 54 -5.71 1.16 18.74
C VAL A 54 -6.46 1.70 19.96
N ILE A 55 -7.00 0.81 20.82
CA ILE A 55 -7.71 1.21 22.05
C ILE A 55 -6.74 1.87 23.04
N ARG A 56 -5.54 1.29 23.22
CA ARG A 56 -4.54 1.81 24.18
C ARG A 56 -3.96 3.19 23.81
N THR A 57 -4.09 3.63 22.56
CA THR A 57 -3.65 5.00 22.21
C THR A 57 -4.36 6.05 23.05
N GLY A 58 -5.55 5.75 23.60
CA GLY A 58 -6.30 6.69 24.46
C GLY A 58 -6.62 8.01 23.76
N SER A 59 -6.81 7.95 22.46
CA SER A 59 -6.93 9.12 21.60
C SER A 59 -8.17 9.97 21.92
N SER A 60 -8.03 11.28 21.88
CA SER A 60 -9.14 12.22 21.88
C SER A 60 -9.91 12.28 20.57
N LEU A 61 -9.41 11.59 19.52
CA LEU A 61 -10.02 11.55 18.21
C LEU A 61 -11.24 10.62 18.19
N ARG A 62 -12.23 10.99 17.39
CA ARG A 62 -13.35 10.09 17.07
C ARG A 62 -12.87 9.07 16.04
N ILE A 63 -12.69 7.82 16.48
CA ILE A 63 -12.11 6.75 15.68
C ILE A 63 -13.21 5.77 15.29
N GLN A 64 -13.28 5.44 13.99
CA GLN A 64 -13.99 4.29 13.46
C GLN A 64 -13.00 3.17 13.16
N VAL A 65 -13.25 1.96 13.66
CA VAL A 65 -12.44 0.78 13.33
C VAL A 65 -13.22 -0.12 12.39
N ILE A 66 -12.59 -0.49 11.26
CA ILE A 66 -13.17 -1.35 10.22
C ILE A 66 -12.22 -2.52 10.00
N VAL A 67 -12.67 -3.72 10.31
CA VAL A 67 -11.91 -4.96 10.11
C VAL A 67 -12.48 -5.72 8.93
N ILE A 68 -11.62 -6.07 7.98
CA ILE A 68 -11.97 -6.92 6.86
C ILE A 68 -11.37 -8.30 7.12
N ASP A 69 -12.21 -9.27 7.48
CA ASP A 69 -11.81 -10.67 7.52
C ASP A 69 -11.75 -11.22 6.09
N ASN A 70 -10.54 -11.45 5.61
CA ASN A 70 -10.26 -11.80 4.22
C ASN A 70 -10.31 -13.33 3.98
N ASN A 71 -11.35 -14.01 4.52
CA ASN A 71 -11.56 -15.44 4.50
C ASN A 71 -10.62 -16.21 5.46
N SER A 72 -10.53 -15.77 6.72
CA SER A 72 -9.78 -16.48 7.75
C SER A 72 -10.48 -17.76 8.22
N THR A 73 -9.68 -18.74 8.65
CA THR A 73 -10.12 -20.03 9.19
C THR A 73 -9.68 -20.26 10.64
N ASP A 74 -8.94 -19.31 11.23
CA ASP A 74 -8.33 -19.38 12.55
C ASP A 74 -9.20 -18.81 13.69
N GLY A 75 -10.45 -18.42 13.39
CA GLY A 75 -11.35 -17.79 14.35
C GLY A 75 -11.17 -16.26 14.49
N SER A 76 -10.37 -15.60 13.61
CA SER A 76 -10.18 -14.14 13.63
C SER A 76 -11.50 -13.36 13.66
N ALA A 77 -12.46 -13.71 12.79
CA ALA A 77 -13.73 -13.00 12.69
C ALA A 77 -14.59 -13.16 13.97
N ALA A 78 -14.65 -14.35 14.55
CA ALA A 78 -15.38 -14.60 15.80
C ALA A 78 -14.75 -13.83 16.98
N MET A 79 -13.43 -13.77 17.04
CA MET A 79 -12.71 -12.98 18.04
C MET A 79 -13.06 -11.50 17.95
N VAL A 80 -13.11 -10.93 16.73
CA VAL A 80 -13.48 -9.51 16.57
C VAL A 80 -14.91 -9.25 17.07
N GLU A 81 -15.88 -10.11 16.72
CA GLU A 81 -17.27 -9.95 17.16
C GLU A 81 -17.43 -10.03 18.69
N GLN A 82 -16.64 -10.89 19.35
CA GLN A 82 -16.72 -11.09 20.78
C GLN A 82 -15.99 -10.02 21.57
N ASP A 83 -14.76 -9.70 21.19
CA ASP A 83 -13.84 -8.90 21.99
C ASP A 83 -13.87 -7.40 21.59
N PHE A 84 -14.36 -7.05 20.36
CA PHE A 84 -14.37 -5.70 19.80
C PHE A 84 -15.72 -5.36 19.12
N PRO A 85 -16.85 -5.38 19.86
CA PRO A 85 -18.19 -5.23 19.29
C PRO A 85 -18.43 -3.87 18.60
N ASP A 86 -17.65 -2.84 18.95
CA ASP A 86 -17.73 -1.51 18.31
C ASP A 86 -17.03 -1.44 16.96
N ALA A 87 -16.24 -2.46 16.59
CA ALA A 87 -15.59 -2.52 15.30
C ALA A 87 -16.57 -2.99 14.21
N VAL A 88 -16.54 -2.31 13.07
CA VAL A 88 -17.29 -2.76 11.89
C VAL A 88 -16.56 -3.95 11.27
N LEU A 89 -17.12 -5.14 11.37
CA LEU A 89 -16.56 -6.35 10.78
C LEU A 89 -17.20 -6.64 9.41
N ILE A 90 -16.35 -6.77 8.39
CA ILE A 90 -16.73 -7.15 7.02
C ILE A 90 -16.09 -8.50 6.71
N ARG A 91 -16.90 -9.54 6.49
CA ARG A 91 -16.43 -10.88 6.17
C ARG A 91 -16.41 -11.11 4.65
N SER A 92 -15.26 -11.45 4.10
CA SER A 92 -15.16 -11.93 2.74
C SER A 92 -15.26 -13.46 2.68
N LYS A 93 -15.94 -13.99 1.67
CA LYS A 93 -16.03 -15.44 1.42
C LYS A 93 -14.79 -16.00 0.69
N VAL A 94 -13.91 -15.15 0.21
CA VAL A 94 -12.69 -15.51 -0.53
C VAL A 94 -11.56 -14.55 -0.15
N ASN A 95 -10.32 -15.00 -0.31
CA ASN A 95 -9.17 -14.11 -0.19
C ASN A 95 -9.14 -13.13 -1.38
N LEU A 96 -9.43 -11.86 -1.12
CA LEU A 96 -9.47 -10.78 -2.10
C LEU A 96 -8.08 -10.19 -2.41
N GLY A 97 -7.06 -10.53 -1.61
CA GLY A 97 -5.78 -9.82 -1.56
C GLY A 97 -5.88 -8.51 -0.77
N PHE A 98 -4.79 -7.74 -0.76
CA PHE A 98 -4.71 -6.54 0.08
C PHE A 98 -5.54 -5.38 -0.49
N GLY A 99 -5.33 -5.04 -1.77
CA GLY A 99 -5.97 -3.86 -2.37
C GLY A 99 -7.49 -3.95 -2.43
N ARG A 100 -8.04 -5.08 -2.87
CA ARG A 100 -9.51 -5.26 -2.97
C ARG A 100 -10.16 -5.35 -1.59
N ALA A 101 -9.51 -5.98 -0.61
CA ALA A 101 -10.01 -6.05 0.75
C ALA A 101 -10.07 -4.66 1.40
N ASN A 102 -9.00 -3.85 1.25
CA ASN A 102 -9.03 -2.46 1.71
C ASN A 102 -10.11 -1.63 1.01
N ASN A 103 -10.39 -1.88 -0.27
CA ASN A 103 -11.46 -1.18 -0.99
C ASN A 103 -12.85 -1.43 -0.39
N LEU A 104 -13.11 -2.61 0.20
CA LEU A 104 -14.32 -2.84 0.98
C LEU A 104 -14.37 -1.95 2.23
N GLY A 105 -13.24 -1.82 2.93
CA GLY A 105 -13.12 -0.93 4.07
C GLY A 105 -13.33 0.53 3.71
N PHE A 106 -12.79 0.99 2.59
CA PHE A 106 -12.96 2.37 2.10
C PHE A 106 -14.42 2.73 1.83
N GLN A 107 -15.25 1.78 1.40
CA GLN A 107 -16.68 2.00 1.20
C GLN A 107 -17.43 2.28 2.51
N SER A 108 -16.94 1.73 3.62
CA SER A 108 -17.53 1.89 4.95
C SER A 108 -16.89 3.02 5.76
N ALA A 109 -15.77 3.58 5.32
CA ALA A 109 -15.05 4.66 6.00
C ALA A 109 -15.87 5.96 5.99
N ARG A 110 -15.91 6.65 7.15
CA ARG A 110 -16.63 7.90 7.38
C ARG A 110 -15.75 8.96 8.05
N GLY A 111 -14.45 8.69 8.16
CA GLY A 111 -13.46 9.60 8.73
C GLY A 111 -12.96 10.63 7.72
N ARG A 112 -12.53 11.81 8.22
CA ARG A 112 -11.80 12.82 7.42
C ARG A 112 -10.52 12.23 6.83
N TYR A 113 -9.93 11.29 7.56
CA TYR A 113 -8.76 10.54 7.16
C TYR A 113 -9.06 9.03 7.22
N VAL A 114 -8.46 8.30 6.31
CA VAL A 114 -8.48 6.84 6.30
C VAL A 114 -7.07 6.36 6.65
N VAL A 115 -6.96 5.57 7.72
CA VAL A 115 -5.70 4.92 8.10
C VAL A 115 -5.72 3.48 7.62
N LEU A 116 -4.70 3.10 6.86
CA LEU A 116 -4.37 1.70 6.62
C LEU A 116 -3.51 1.21 7.77
N LEU A 117 -3.87 0.07 8.34
CA LEU A 117 -3.11 -0.58 9.39
C LEU A 117 -3.11 -2.08 9.15
N ASN A 118 -1.93 -2.69 9.03
CA ASN A 118 -1.84 -4.14 8.91
C ASN A 118 -2.26 -4.81 10.24
N SER A 119 -2.81 -6.03 10.14
CA SER A 119 -3.18 -6.83 11.32
C SER A 119 -1.99 -7.24 12.21
N ASP A 120 -0.76 -7.10 11.71
CA ASP A 120 0.50 -7.35 12.42
C ASP A 120 1.31 -6.06 12.66
N ALA A 121 0.60 -4.91 12.71
CA ALA A 121 1.14 -3.60 13.02
C ALA A 121 0.48 -3.02 14.28
N PHE A 122 1.28 -2.41 15.17
CA PHE A 122 0.84 -1.93 16.47
C PHE A 122 1.17 -0.45 16.63
N LEU A 123 0.14 0.33 16.94
CA LEU A 123 0.27 1.77 17.17
C LEU A 123 1.00 2.04 18.49
N THR A 124 1.86 3.04 18.49
CA THR A 124 2.45 3.60 19.72
C THR A 124 1.66 4.83 20.18
N ALA A 125 1.84 5.22 21.45
CA ALA A 125 1.12 6.37 22.03
C ALA A 125 1.30 7.64 21.20
N GLY A 126 0.19 8.33 20.91
CA GLY A 126 0.14 9.56 20.15
C GLY A 126 0.37 9.43 18.63
N SER A 127 0.49 8.19 18.08
CA SER A 127 0.70 7.98 16.65
C SER A 127 -0.44 8.55 15.79
N LEU A 128 -1.69 8.35 16.20
CA LEU A 128 -2.86 8.83 15.46
C LEU A 128 -3.00 10.35 15.55
N GLU A 129 -2.82 10.93 16.73
CA GLU A 129 -2.90 12.38 16.95
C GLU A 129 -1.85 13.11 16.12
N ARG A 130 -0.59 12.64 16.15
CA ARG A 130 0.48 13.22 15.33
C ARG A 130 0.17 13.07 13.83
N SER A 131 -0.38 11.92 13.42
CA SER A 131 -0.77 11.70 12.03
C SER A 131 -1.82 12.70 11.57
N VAL A 132 -2.86 12.93 12.38
CA VAL A 132 -3.92 13.90 12.09
C VAL A 132 -3.35 15.32 12.10
N ALA A 133 -2.51 15.67 13.09
CA ALA A 133 -1.89 17.00 13.17
C ALA A 133 -1.03 17.32 11.93
N HIS A 134 -0.22 16.37 11.45
CA HIS A 134 0.55 16.54 10.23
C HIS A 134 -0.33 16.71 8.98
N MET A 135 -1.41 15.93 8.87
CA MET A 135 -2.36 16.06 7.77
C MET A 135 -3.11 17.39 7.82
N ASP A 136 -3.51 17.86 9.01
CA ASP A 136 -4.19 19.15 9.19
C ASP A 136 -3.25 20.33 8.90
N ALA A 137 -1.98 20.22 9.28
CA ALA A 137 -0.97 21.25 9.02
C ALA A 137 -0.55 21.33 7.54
N ASN A 138 -0.72 20.25 6.76
CA ASN A 138 -0.34 20.20 5.35
C ASN A 138 -1.52 19.78 4.46
N LEU A 139 -2.25 20.75 3.95
CA LEU A 139 -3.44 20.50 3.11
C LEU A 139 -3.10 19.84 1.76
N GLN A 140 -1.86 19.96 1.29
CA GLN A 140 -1.39 19.28 0.07
C GLN A 140 -1.00 17.82 0.31
N ALA A 141 -0.85 17.38 1.57
CA ALA A 141 -0.59 15.99 1.87
C ALA A 141 -1.80 15.13 1.54
N GLY A 142 -1.67 14.28 0.51
CA GLY A 142 -2.69 13.30 0.13
C GLY A 142 -2.58 12.02 0.94
N ILE A 143 -1.36 11.63 1.27
CA ILE A 143 -1.03 10.46 2.09
C ILE A 143 0.26 10.69 2.86
N GLY A 144 0.33 10.15 4.07
CA GLY A 144 1.55 10.11 4.87
C GLY A 144 1.77 8.76 5.53
N GLY A 145 3.02 8.42 5.77
CA GLY A 145 3.44 7.22 6.50
C GLY A 145 4.33 7.55 7.68
N GLY A 146 4.40 6.63 8.63
CA GLY A 146 5.26 6.72 9.80
C GLY A 146 6.52 5.88 9.69
N ARG A 147 7.34 5.96 10.72
CA ARG A 147 8.52 5.13 10.95
C ARG A 147 8.08 3.73 11.37
N LEU A 148 8.33 2.73 10.53
CA LEU A 148 8.08 1.34 10.85
C LEU A 148 9.32 0.74 11.50
N ILE A 149 9.13 0.06 12.63
CA ILE A 149 10.19 -0.66 13.33
C ILE A 149 9.76 -2.11 13.59
N GLY A 150 10.73 -3.02 13.55
CA GLY A 150 10.51 -4.40 13.97
C GLY A 150 10.32 -4.51 15.49
N PRO A 151 9.92 -5.71 16.00
CA PRO A 151 9.84 -5.98 17.45
C PRO A 151 11.20 -5.83 18.17
N ASP A 152 12.28 -6.00 17.43
CA ASP A 152 13.68 -5.81 17.87
C ASP A 152 14.17 -4.36 17.69
N SER A 153 13.27 -3.42 17.41
CA SER A 153 13.55 -2.02 17.08
C SER A 153 14.36 -1.82 15.79
N SER A 154 14.55 -2.84 14.98
CA SER A 154 15.17 -2.71 13.66
C SER A 154 14.31 -1.86 12.73
N MET A 155 14.94 -0.96 11.97
CA MET A 155 14.28 -0.07 11.03
C MET A 155 13.76 -0.84 9.82
N GLN A 156 12.52 -0.57 9.43
CA GLN A 156 11.95 -1.05 8.17
C GLN A 156 11.82 0.11 7.18
N PRO A 157 12.23 -0.05 5.91
CA PRO A 157 12.14 1.01 4.91
C PRO A 157 10.71 1.53 4.75
N SER A 158 10.46 2.78 5.14
CA SER A 158 9.14 3.41 5.17
C SER A 158 9.05 4.65 4.28
N ALA A 159 10.20 5.23 3.91
CA ALA A 159 10.33 6.42 3.08
C ALA A 159 10.95 6.03 1.73
N ARG A 160 10.14 5.85 0.68
CA ARG A 160 10.60 5.16 -0.53
C ARG A 160 10.40 5.98 -1.81
N MET A 161 11.23 5.70 -2.83
CA MET A 161 11.11 6.28 -4.17
C MET A 161 10.38 5.32 -5.11
N PHE A 162 9.76 5.85 -6.19
CA PHE A 162 9.07 4.99 -7.14
C PHE A 162 9.98 3.94 -7.78
N PRO A 163 9.46 2.72 -8.00
CA PRO A 163 10.13 1.72 -8.81
C PRO A 163 10.39 2.27 -10.21
N THR A 164 11.64 2.13 -10.65
CA THR A 164 12.08 2.37 -12.01
C THR A 164 13.01 1.25 -12.42
N VAL A 165 13.17 1.00 -13.71
CA VAL A 165 14.07 -0.06 -14.20
C VAL A 165 15.48 0.11 -13.62
N LEU A 166 15.94 1.35 -13.47
CA LEU A 166 17.26 1.62 -12.89
C LEU A 166 17.30 1.32 -11.37
N ASN A 167 16.26 1.70 -10.63
CA ASN A 167 16.17 1.38 -9.20
C ASN A 167 16.12 -0.13 -8.98
N ASP A 168 15.33 -0.84 -9.78
CA ASP A 168 15.23 -2.30 -9.70
C ASP A 168 16.57 -2.97 -10.03
N LEU A 169 17.29 -2.49 -11.05
CA LEU A 169 18.63 -3.00 -11.38
C LEU A 169 19.63 -2.77 -10.24
N ILE A 170 19.63 -1.58 -9.62
CA ILE A 170 20.49 -1.26 -8.49
C ILE A 170 20.21 -2.19 -7.29
N VAL A 171 18.93 -2.43 -6.98
CA VAL A 171 18.52 -3.33 -5.89
C VAL A 171 18.87 -4.78 -6.24
N LEU A 172 18.51 -5.27 -7.42
CA LEU A 172 18.81 -6.64 -7.86
C LEU A 172 20.30 -6.94 -7.91
N SER A 173 21.13 -5.97 -8.31
CA SER A 173 22.58 -6.13 -8.37
C SER A 173 23.25 -6.17 -7.00
N GLY A 174 22.52 -5.81 -5.93
CA GLY A 174 23.07 -5.68 -4.58
C GLY A 174 23.89 -4.39 -4.36
N LEU A 175 23.96 -3.50 -5.36
CA LEU A 175 24.68 -2.23 -5.25
C LEU A 175 24.07 -1.32 -4.18
N ALA A 176 22.74 -1.34 -4.02
CA ALA A 176 22.06 -0.62 -2.94
C ALA A 176 22.57 -1.05 -1.56
N ALA A 177 22.67 -2.36 -1.30
CA ALA A 177 23.17 -2.91 -0.04
C ALA A 177 24.69 -2.70 0.15
N ARG A 178 25.44 -2.71 -0.95
CA ARG A 178 26.90 -2.51 -0.91
C ARG A 178 27.28 -1.05 -0.64
N PHE A 179 26.48 -0.10 -1.08
CA PHE A 179 26.73 1.34 -0.97
C PHE A 179 25.52 2.08 -0.38
N PRO A 180 25.09 1.75 0.87
CA PRO A 180 23.85 2.28 1.45
C PRO A 180 23.91 3.80 1.67
N GLN A 181 25.08 4.37 1.90
CA GLN A 181 25.28 5.82 2.10
C GLN A 181 25.32 6.63 0.79
N SER A 182 25.31 5.94 -0.35
CA SER A 182 25.31 6.63 -1.65
C SER A 182 23.91 7.15 -1.99
N LYS A 183 23.77 8.44 -2.25
CA LYS A 183 22.53 9.04 -2.76
C LYS A 183 22.06 8.41 -4.09
N PHE A 184 22.99 7.87 -4.87
CA PHE A 184 22.66 7.21 -6.14
C PHE A 184 22.26 5.75 -5.94
N PHE A 185 23.02 4.95 -5.19
CA PHE A 185 22.74 3.53 -5.01
C PHE A 185 21.69 3.25 -3.92
N GLY A 186 21.67 4.03 -2.84
CA GLY A 186 20.68 3.93 -1.76
C GLY A 186 19.35 4.62 -2.02
N ARG A 187 19.15 5.20 -3.22
CA ARG A 187 18.03 6.11 -3.50
C ARG A 187 16.65 5.47 -3.40
N PHE A 188 16.50 4.19 -3.74
CA PHE A 188 15.19 3.54 -3.74
C PHE A 188 14.55 3.50 -2.34
N ASP A 189 15.30 3.03 -1.33
CA ASP A 189 14.87 2.99 0.06
C ASP A 189 15.39 4.18 0.89
N ARG A 190 16.03 5.17 0.23
CA ARG A 190 16.60 6.37 0.85
C ARG A 190 17.56 6.06 2.02
N THR A 191 18.31 4.98 1.94
CA THR A 191 19.20 4.48 3.00
C THR A 191 20.33 5.46 3.38
N TRP A 192 20.59 6.46 2.54
CA TRP A 192 21.54 7.54 2.79
C TRP A 192 20.96 8.69 3.63
N ALA A 193 19.62 8.78 3.73
CA ALA A 193 18.95 9.89 4.42
C ALA A 193 18.84 9.61 5.91
N ASN A 194 18.74 10.69 6.69
CA ASN A 194 18.46 10.57 8.12
C ASN A 194 17.01 10.09 8.30
N GLU A 195 16.83 8.95 8.93
CA GLU A 195 15.52 8.33 9.17
C GLU A 195 14.66 9.09 10.18
N LEU A 196 15.24 10.03 10.91
CA LEU A 196 14.54 10.87 11.91
C LEU A 196 14.12 12.22 11.34
N GLU A 197 14.29 12.47 10.05
CA GLU A 197 13.89 13.69 9.38
C GLU A 197 12.62 13.47 8.54
N CYS A 198 11.65 14.41 8.68
CA CYS A 198 10.48 14.46 7.82
C CYS A 198 10.90 14.64 6.36
N ALA A 199 10.22 13.95 5.46
CA ALA A 199 10.56 14.04 4.05
C ALA A 199 9.35 13.87 3.13
N GLU A 200 9.31 14.65 2.07
CA GLU A 200 8.48 14.30 0.92
C GLU A 200 9.13 13.14 0.17
N VAL A 201 8.32 12.11 -0.11
CA VAL A 201 8.76 10.86 -0.71
C VAL A 201 7.88 10.50 -1.91
N ASP A 202 8.19 9.38 -2.58
CA ASP A 202 7.32 8.95 -3.68
C ASP A 202 6.20 8.04 -3.19
N TRP A 203 6.47 7.18 -2.23
CA TRP A 203 5.45 6.30 -1.65
C TRP A 203 5.81 5.84 -0.24
N VAL A 204 4.79 5.45 0.51
CA VAL A 204 4.85 4.90 1.86
C VAL A 204 4.15 3.54 1.91
N PRO A 205 4.60 2.59 2.78
CA PRO A 205 4.02 1.25 2.87
C PRO A 205 2.59 1.25 3.40
N GLY A 206 1.78 0.31 2.90
CA GLY A 206 0.42 0.08 3.39
C GLY A 206 0.34 -0.54 4.79
N ALA A 207 1.47 -0.91 5.40
CA ALA A 207 1.51 -1.42 6.78
C ALA A 207 1.02 -0.39 7.79
N PHE A 208 1.36 0.88 7.57
CA PHE A 208 0.76 2.05 8.21
C PHE A 208 0.84 3.24 7.26
N SER A 209 -0.31 3.81 6.95
CA SER A 209 -0.40 5.10 6.25
C SER A 209 -1.72 5.80 6.55
N ILE A 210 -1.71 7.14 6.59
CA ILE A 210 -2.88 7.99 6.72
C ILE A 210 -3.16 8.69 5.39
N ILE A 211 -4.39 8.59 4.91
CA ILE A 211 -4.84 9.08 3.59
C ILE A 211 -5.93 10.14 3.80
N ARG A 212 -5.84 11.25 3.11
CA ARG A 212 -6.91 12.25 3.07
C ARG A 212 -8.11 11.70 2.29
N ALA A 213 -9.29 11.65 2.91
CA ALA A 213 -10.48 11.06 2.30
C ALA A 213 -10.86 11.77 0.98
N ASP A 214 -10.81 13.10 0.94
CA ASP A 214 -11.11 13.88 -0.28
C ASP A 214 -10.09 13.60 -1.40
N ALA A 215 -8.80 13.45 -1.05
CA ALA A 215 -7.79 13.09 -2.04
C ALA A 215 -8.01 11.68 -2.59
N LEU A 216 -8.37 10.72 -1.72
CA LEU A 216 -8.72 9.36 -2.12
C LEU A 216 -9.94 9.35 -3.05
N ALA A 217 -10.99 10.13 -2.73
CA ALA A 217 -12.19 10.25 -3.57
C ALA A 217 -11.85 10.81 -4.97
N GLN A 218 -10.91 11.76 -5.07
CA GLN A 218 -10.51 12.35 -6.35
C GLN A 218 -9.68 11.43 -7.23
N VAL A 219 -8.84 10.57 -6.65
CA VAL A 219 -7.96 9.67 -7.43
C VAL A 219 -8.51 8.26 -7.56
N GLY A 220 -9.54 7.92 -6.79
CA GLY A 220 -10.14 6.59 -6.70
C GLY A 220 -9.34 5.65 -5.78
N ASN A 221 -10.01 4.60 -5.35
CA ASN A 221 -9.51 3.56 -4.47
C ASN A 221 -8.31 2.80 -5.06
N PHE A 222 -7.81 1.77 -4.38
CA PHE A 222 -6.80 0.88 -4.95
C PHE A 222 -7.28 0.25 -6.26
N ASP A 223 -6.40 0.16 -7.24
CA ASP A 223 -6.67 -0.52 -8.50
C ASP A 223 -6.87 -2.03 -8.23
N PRO A 224 -8.06 -2.59 -8.50
CA PRO A 224 -8.39 -3.98 -8.15
C PRO A 224 -7.58 -5.03 -8.93
N ARG A 225 -6.76 -4.62 -9.87
CA ARG A 225 -5.85 -5.52 -10.58
C ARG A 225 -4.66 -5.96 -9.72
N PHE A 226 -4.26 -5.15 -8.73
CA PHE A 226 -3.22 -5.53 -7.78
C PHE A 226 -3.83 -6.43 -6.71
N PHE A 227 -3.35 -7.68 -6.63
CA PHE A 227 -3.77 -8.59 -5.57
C PHE A 227 -2.97 -8.34 -4.29
N LEU A 228 -1.66 -8.21 -4.42
CA LEU A 228 -0.72 -7.94 -3.34
C LEU A 228 0.51 -7.23 -3.91
N TYR A 229 0.97 -6.19 -3.22
CA TYR A 229 2.07 -5.30 -3.60
C TYR A 229 1.76 -4.38 -4.79
N TYR A 230 2.36 -3.20 -4.79
CA TYR A 230 2.23 -2.12 -5.76
C TYR A 230 0.87 -1.38 -5.76
N GLU A 231 -0.14 -1.83 -5.01
CA GLU A 231 -1.40 -1.08 -4.86
C GLU A 231 -1.18 0.28 -4.21
N GLU A 232 -0.38 0.36 -3.13
CA GLU A 232 -0.02 1.59 -2.45
C GLU A 232 0.92 2.46 -3.30
N VAL A 233 1.84 1.83 -4.03
CA VAL A 233 2.73 2.53 -4.97
C VAL A 233 1.93 3.20 -6.08
N ASP A 234 0.94 2.49 -6.64
CA ASP A 234 0.01 3.00 -7.64
C ASP A 234 -0.83 4.16 -7.10
N LEU A 235 -1.36 4.03 -5.88
CA LEU A 235 -2.15 5.08 -5.24
C LEU A 235 -1.32 6.35 -5.03
N CYS A 236 -0.12 6.23 -4.43
CA CYS A 236 0.78 7.35 -4.22
C CYS A 236 1.12 8.04 -5.54
N ARG A 237 1.34 7.28 -6.61
CA ARG A 237 1.62 7.84 -7.93
C ARG A 237 0.42 8.59 -8.52
N ARG A 238 -0.81 8.10 -8.32
CA ARG A 238 -2.02 8.81 -8.75
C ARG A 238 -2.23 10.09 -7.94
N LEU A 239 -2.00 10.06 -6.64
CA LEU A 239 -2.05 11.24 -5.77
C LEU A 239 -1.05 12.30 -6.23
N LYS A 240 0.23 11.94 -6.44
CA LYS A 240 1.25 12.89 -6.95
C LYS A 240 0.91 13.46 -8.32
N ARG A 241 0.33 12.66 -9.23
CA ARG A 241 -0.13 13.17 -10.54
C ARG A 241 -1.30 14.15 -10.43
N LYS A 242 -2.09 14.07 -9.37
CA LYS A 242 -3.19 14.99 -9.10
C LYS A 242 -2.74 16.27 -8.38
N GLY A 243 -1.46 16.35 -7.99
CA GLY A 243 -0.86 17.51 -7.30
C GLY A 243 -0.78 17.36 -5.78
N TYR A 244 -1.15 16.20 -5.22
CA TYR A 244 -0.94 15.91 -3.81
C TYR A 244 0.50 15.49 -3.55
N SER A 245 1.00 15.80 -2.31
CA SER A 245 2.29 15.32 -1.82
C SER A 245 2.15 14.04 -1.00
N VAL A 246 3.24 13.27 -0.92
CA VAL A 246 3.37 12.04 -0.14
C VAL A 246 4.46 12.26 0.90
N TRP A 247 4.15 12.01 2.18
CA TRP A 247 5.04 12.37 3.27
C TRP A 247 5.46 11.18 4.12
N TYR A 248 6.68 11.24 4.63
CA TYR A 248 7.21 10.41 5.69
C TYR A 248 7.40 11.27 6.94
N TRP A 249 6.79 10.85 8.07
CA TRP A 249 6.85 11.53 9.37
C TRP A 249 7.44 10.58 10.42
N PRO A 250 8.71 10.74 10.80
CA PRO A 250 9.41 9.81 11.69
C PRO A 250 8.97 9.84 13.15
N ASP A 251 8.33 10.93 13.60
CA ASP A 251 7.73 11.08 14.92
C ASP A 251 6.48 10.18 15.11
N ILE A 252 5.93 9.66 14.03
CA ILE A 252 4.90 8.63 14.04
C ILE A 252 5.60 7.26 13.99
N THR A 253 5.68 6.58 15.13
CA THR A 253 6.30 5.25 15.20
C THR A 253 5.24 4.16 15.27
N VAL A 254 5.41 3.10 14.47
CA VAL A 254 4.54 1.93 14.45
C VAL A 254 5.41 0.67 14.47
N VAL A 255 5.12 -0.25 15.39
CA VAL A 255 5.79 -1.55 15.46
C VAL A 255 5.12 -2.48 14.43
N HIS A 256 5.90 -3.07 13.53
CA HIS A 256 5.37 -3.93 12.46
C HIS A 256 6.18 -5.22 12.37
N ILE A 257 5.52 -6.36 12.58
CA ILE A 257 6.17 -7.67 12.54
C ILE A 257 6.52 -8.04 11.09
N GLY A 258 5.60 -7.84 10.18
CA GLY A 258 5.77 -8.05 8.74
C GLY A 258 5.63 -9.49 8.25
N GLY A 259 4.89 -9.66 7.18
CA GLY A 259 4.81 -10.91 6.42
C GLY A 259 4.01 -12.04 7.08
N GLN A 260 3.28 -11.80 8.16
CA GLN A 260 2.60 -12.86 8.92
C GLN A 260 1.42 -13.48 8.15
N SER A 261 0.54 -12.68 7.59
CA SER A 261 -0.58 -13.16 6.76
C SER A 261 -0.13 -13.98 5.55
N SER A 262 1.01 -13.63 4.97
CA SER A 262 1.55 -14.31 3.79
C SER A 262 2.23 -15.65 4.11
N ARG A 263 2.68 -15.85 5.37
CA ARG A 263 3.27 -17.12 5.83
C ARG A 263 2.23 -18.18 6.17
N GLN A 264 0.97 -17.78 6.36
CA GLN A 264 -0.10 -18.64 6.88
C GLN A 264 -1.03 -19.21 5.81
N VAL A 265 -0.69 -19.17 4.53
CA VAL A 265 -1.50 -19.78 3.47
C VAL A 265 -1.03 -21.23 3.22
N PRO A 266 -1.74 -22.26 3.75
CA PRO A 266 -1.24 -23.64 3.80
C PRO A 266 -1.15 -24.35 2.44
N SER A 267 -1.91 -23.88 1.44
CA SER A 267 -2.10 -24.58 0.17
C SER A 267 -1.03 -24.28 -0.91
N LEU A 268 0.06 -23.61 -0.53
CA LEU A 268 1.02 -23.13 -1.51
C LEU A 268 2.22 -24.06 -1.54
N GLU A 269 2.26 -25.00 -2.52
CA GLU A 269 3.41 -25.85 -2.83
C GLU A 269 4.75 -25.10 -2.97
N THR A 270 4.66 -23.78 -3.15
CA THR A 270 5.78 -22.85 -3.31
C THR A 270 6.18 -22.16 -2.01
N SER A 271 5.56 -22.47 -0.86
CA SER A 271 5.82 -21.79 0.42
C SER A 271 7.23 -22.00 0.95
N ARG A 272 7.97 -23.01 0.48
CA ARG A 272 9.35 -23.32 0.92
C ARG A 272 10.36 -22.18 0.77
N ALA A 273 10.06 -21.14 -0.02
CA ALA A 273 10.99 -20.03 -0.24
C ALA A 273 10.30 -18.67 -0.43
N GLY A 274 9.07 -18.48 0.02
CA GLY A 274 8.31 -17.26 -0.28
C GLY A 274 7.99 -17.12 -1.79
N ALA A 275 8.01 -18.21 -2.53
CA ALA A 275 7.88 -18.20 -3.99
C ALA A 275 6.53 -17.67 -4.46
N GLN A 276 5.46 -17.94 -3.71
CA GLN A 276 4.14 -17.41 -4.05
C GLN A 276 4.08 -15.87 -3.88
N ILE A 277 4.65 -15.36 -2.80
CA ILE A 277 4.77 -13.91 -2.56
C ILE A 277 5.59 -13.26 -3.68
N THR A 278 6.68 -13.90 -4.07
CA THR A 278 7.53 -13.46 -5.18
C THR A 278 6.76 -13.46 -6.50
N LEU A 279 5.94 -14.48 -6.78
CA LEU A 279 5.10 -14.52 -7.97
C LEU A 279 4.07 -13.39 -7.98
N TRP A 280 3.42 -13.09 -6.86
CA TRP A 280 2.51 -11.94 -6.75
C TRP A 280 3.23 -10.63 -6.97
N ARG A 281 4.41 -10.43 -6.34
CA ARG A 281 5.23 -9.24 -6.57
C ARG A 281 5.57 -9.06 -8.05
N MET A 282 5.98 -10.14 -8.73
CA MET A 282 6.31 -10.09 -10.17
C MET A 282 5.09 -9.75 -11.03
N ARG A 283 3.91 -10.33 -10.74
CA ARG A 283 2.66 -10.00 -11.43
C ARG A 283 2.29 -8.53 -11.24
N SER A 284 2.33 -8.03 -10.00
CA SER A 284 2.02 -6.65 -9.66
C SER A 284 3.02 -5.66 -10.24
N MET A 285 4.32 -6.00 -10.24
CA MET A 285 5.36 -5.23 -10.93
C MET A 285 5.03 -5.06 -12.42
N LEU A 286 4.69 -6.15 -13.12
CA LEU A 286 4.35 -6.08 -14.54
C LEU A 286 3.11 -5.22 -14.80
N LEU A 287 2.07 -5.33 -13.94
CA LEU A 287 0.88 -4.49 -14.00
C LEU A 287 1.23 -3.00 -13.81
N TYR A 288 2.06 -2.68 -12.80
CA TYR A 288 2.49 -1.33 -12.50
C TYR A 288 3.30 -0.72 -13.65
N TYR A 289 4.33 -1.44 -14.14
CA TYR A 289 5.12 -0.96 -15.26
C TYR A 289 4.28 -0.78 -16.53
N ARG A 290 3.35 -1.71 -16.81
CA ARG A 290 2.46 -1.56 -17.96
C ARG A 290 1.54 -0.36 -17.85
N LYS A 291 0.98 -0.13 -16.65
CA LYS A 291 0.06 0.98 -16.38
C LYS A 291 0.75 2.33 -16.47
N HIS A 292 1.95 2.45 -15.89
CA HIS A 292 2.60 3.74 -15.69
C HIS A 292 3.74 4.04 -16.65
N HIS A 293 4.34 3.02 -17.25
CA HIS A 293 5.53 3.11 -18.11
C HIS A 293 5.37 2.41 -19.47
N GLY A 294 4.19 1.87 -19.77
CA GLY A 294 3.87 1.31 -21.08
C GLY A 294 4.77 0.13 -21.47
N LEU A 295 5.55 0.28 -22.55
CA LEU A 295 6.42 -0.78 -23.08
C LEU A 295 7.62 -1.11 -22.18
N LEU A 296 7.99 -0.26 -21.23
CA LEU A 296 9.05 -0.54 -20.26
C LEU A 296 8.75 -1.76 -19.37
N ALA A 297 7.48 -2.20 -19.29
CA ALA A 297 7.15 -3.48 -18.63
C ALA A 297 7.89 -4.67 -19.24
N ARG A 298 8.09 -4.69 -20.59
CA ARG A 298 8.87 -5.72 -21.26
C ARG A 298 10.35 -5.64 -20.89
N PHE A 299 10.85 -4.42 -20.80
CA PHE A 299 12.26 -4.20 -20.46
C PHE A 299 12.54 -4.58 -19.01
N ALA A 300 11.69 -4.21 -18.07
CA ALA A 300 11.80 -4.63 -16.66
C ALA A 300 11.78 -6.15 -16.53
N MET A 301 10.85 -6.83 -17.23
CA MET A 301 10.80 -8.29 -17.27
C MET A 301 12.10 -8.90 -17.80
N LEU A 302 12.58 -8.43 -18.95
CA LEU A 302 13.80 -8.96 -19.58
C LEU A 302 15.01 -8.74 -18.67
N MET A 303 15.13 -7.59 -18.03
CA MET A 303 16.18 -7.27 -17.09
C MET A 303 16.21 -8.27 -15.91
N GLU A 304 15.06 -8.52 -15.26
CA GLU A 304 14.99 -9.50 -14.18
C GLU A 304 15.30 -10.93 -14.68
N LEU A 305 14.77 -11.33 -15.85
CA LEU A 305 15.05 -12.64 -16.45
C LEU A 305 16.54 -12.84 -16.72
N VAL A 306 17.19 -11.86 -17.37
CA VAL A 306 18.63 -11.93 -17.67
C VAL A 306 19.43 -11.97 -16.39
N TRP A 307 19.08 -11.15 -15.39
CA TRP A 307 19.76 -11.11 -14.11
C TRP A 307 19.71 -12.48 -13.40
N TYR A 308 18.53 -13.04 -13.20
CA TYR A 308 18.37 -14.35 -12.54
C TYR A 308 18.97 -15.49 -13.36
N TRP A 309 18.90 -15.44 -14.70
CA TRP A 309 19.55 -16.41 -15.55
C TRP A 309 21.08 -16.36 -15.40
N LEU A 310 21.69 -15.18 -15.39
CA LEU A 310 23.13 -15.03 -15.14
C LEU A 310 23.53 -15.53 -13.75
N GLN A 311 22.76 -15.21 -12.71
CA GLN A 311 22.99 -15.73 -11.37
C GLN A 311 22.93 -17.27 -11.33
N ALA A 312 21.92 -17.86 -11.94
CA ALA A 312 21.77 -19.30 -12.01
C ALA A 312 22.99 -19.96 -12.69
N ARG A 313 23.42 -19.42 -13.82
CA ARG A 313 24.61 -19.93 -14.56
C ARG A 313 25.90 -19.82 -13.78
N ARG A 314 26.20 -18.65 -13.22
CA ARG A 314 27.44 -18.41 -12.47
C ARG A 314 27.58 -19.29 -11.22
N ARG A 315 26.44 -19.55 -10.52
CA ARG A 315 26.44 -20.27 -9.24
C ARG A 315 26.23 -21.79 -9.40
N GLN A 316 25.76 -22.26 -10.53
CA GLN A 316 25.54 -23.68 -10.80
C GLN A 316 26.83 -24.50 -10.75
N LEU A 317 27.94 -23.94 -11.18
CA LEU A 317 29.25 -24.59 -11.22
C LEU A 317 30.03 -24.47 -9.90
N SER A 318 29.47 -23.84 -8.89
CA SER A 318 30.13 -23.69 -7.59
C SER A 318 30.14 -25.03 -6.83
N ARG A 319 31.26 -25.32 -6.15
CA ARG A 319 31.38 -26.45 -5.21
C ARG A 319 30.63 -26.17 -3.89
N ASP A 320 30.36 -24.90 -3.58
CA ASP A 320 29.69 -24.44 -2.38
C ASP A 320 28.18 -24.76 -2.41
N PRO A 321 27.63 -25.50 -1.43
CA PRO A 321 26.22 -25.87 -1.38
C PRO A 321 25.28 -24.65 -1.31
N GLU A 322 25.64 -23.59 -0.60
CA GLU A 322 24.83 -22.36 -0.49
C GLU A 322 24.71 -21.65 -1.84
N ARG A 323 25.82 -21.57 -2.58
CA ARG A 323 25.80 -20.99 -3.92
C ARG A 323 24.98 -21.84 -4.91
N ARG A 324 25.00 -23.17 -4.77
CA ARG A 324 24.14 -24.06 -5.59
C ARG A 324 22.66 -23.86 -5.24
N ASN A 325 22.32 -23.73 -3.96
CA ASN A 325 20.95 -23.40 -3.55
C ASN A 325 20.48 -22.06 -4.12
N THR A 326 21.34 -21.05 -4.11
CA THR A 326 21.03 -19.75 -4.72
C THR A 326 20.84 -19.88 -6.25
N ALA A 327 21.56 -20.77 -6.93
CA ALA A 327 21.34 -21.05 -8.36
C ALA A 327 19.99 -21.72 -8.61
N TYR A 328 19.55 -22.60 -7.71
CA TYR A 328 18.22 -23.22 -7.79
C TYR A 328 17.11 -22.15 -7.63
N VAL A 329 17.22 -21.30 -6.61
CA VAL A 329 16.26 -20.18 -6.37
C VAL A 329 16.23 -19.24 -7.57
N ALA A 330 17.38 -18.90 -8.16
CA ALA A 330 17.43 -18.04 -9.34
C ALA A 330 16.71 -18.67 -10.55
N ARG A 331 16.84 -20.00 -10.78
CA ARG A 331 16.07 -20.71 -11.82
C ARG A 331 14.56 -20.67 -11.55
N LEU A 332 14.17 -20.83 -10.30
CA LEU A 332 12.77 -20.70 -9.88
C LEU A 332 12.23 -19.30 -10.22
N HIS A 333 12.99 -18.25 -9.95
CA HIS A 333 12.62 -16.87 -10.29
C HIS A 333 12.46 -16.67 -11.81
N VAL A 334 13.33 -17.25 -12.65
CA VAL A 334 13.18 -17.24 -14.11
C VAL A 334 11.84 -17.87 -14.52
N SER A 335 11.52 -19.06 -13.98
CA SER A 335 10.27 -19.74 -14.25
C SER A 335 9.05 -18.93 -13.80
N MET A 336 9.10 -18.36 -12.59
CA MET A 336 8.03 -17.51 -12.03
C MET A 336 7.82 -16.25 -12.85
N MET A 337 8.87 -15.58 -13.32
CA MET A 337 8.74 -14.41 -14.18
C MET A 337 8.05 -14.75 -15.49
N GLY A 338 8.42 -15.87 -16.12
CA GLY A 338 7.73 -16.38 -17.33
C GLY A 338 6.25 -16.69 -17.06
N ARG A 339 5.93 -17.26 -15.89
CA ARG A 339 4.55 -17.47 -15.44
C ARG A 339 3.82 -16.15 -15.22
N ALA A 340 4.41 -15.21 -14.46
CA ALA A 340 3.84 -13.89 -14.21
C ALA A 340 3.51 -13.14 -15.51
N TRP A 341 4.39 -13.21 -16.50
CA TRP A 341 4.17 -12.61 -17.81
C TRP A 341 2.94 -13.20 -18.52
N ARG A 342 2.82 -14.54 -18.55
CA ARG A 342 1.67 -15.23 -19.16
C ARG A 342 0.38 -14.92 -18.41
N ASP A 343 0.38 -15.06 -17.09
CA ASP A 343 -0.79 -14.86 -16.23
C ASP A 343 -1.35 -13.43 -16.35
N THR A 344 -0.46 -12.45 -16.47
CA THR A 344 -0.86 -11.04 -16.60
C THR A 344 -1.01 -10.58 -18.05
N ARG A 345 -0.79 -11.45 -19.04
CA ARG A 345 -0.73 -11.05 -20.46
C ARG A 345 0.17 -9.85 -20.69
N GLY A 346 1.38 -9.92 -20.12
CA GLY A 346 2.36 -8.84 -20.20
C GLY A 346 1.98 -7.59 -19.41
N GLY A 347 1.39 -7.76 -18.21
CA GLY A 347 0.99 -6.69 -17.31
C GLY A 347 -0.32 -5.97 -17.68
N ARG A 348 -1.16 -6.58 -18.51
CA ARG A 348 -2.46 -5.99 -18.92
C ARG A 348 -3.61 -6.37 -18.00
N LEU A 349 -3.59 -7.58 -17.47
CA LEU A 349 -4.67 -8.16 -16.70
C LEU A 349 -4.16 -8.72 -15.38
N SER A 350 -5.02 -8.71 -14.35
CA SER A 350 -4.84 -9.53 -13.17
C SER A 350 -5.39 -10.94 -13.44
N PRO A 351 -4.72 -12.01 -13.00
CA PRO A 351 -5.31 -13.34 -13.10
C PRO A 351 -6.60 -13.42 -12.29
N ALA A 352 -7.57 -14.19 -12.79
CA ALA A 352 -8.87 -14.35 -12.15
C ALA A 352 -8.74 -15.01 -10.77
N GLN A 353 -7.82 -15.97 -10.66
CA GLN A 353 -7.42 -16.62 -9.41
C GLN A 353 -5.93 -16.37 -9.21
N PRO A 354 -5.53 -15.53 -8.26
CA PRO A 354 -4.14 -15.14 -8.09
C PRO A 354 -3.27 -16.18 -7.36
N TRP A 355 -3.86 -17.23 -6.78
CA TRP A 355 -3.19 -18.36 -6.13
C TRP A 355 -3.17 -19.65 -6.95
#